data_83843ccd2453aa34f7d2d2eed8fada3c
#
_entry.id   83843ccd2453aa34f7d2d2eed8fada3c
#
_cell.length_a   1.000
_cell.length_b   1.000
_cell.length_c   1.000
_cell.angle_alpha   90.00
_cell.angle_beta   90.00
_cell.angle_gamma   90.00
#
_symmetry.space_group_name_H-M   'P 1'
#
loop_
_entity.id
_entity.type
_entity.pdbx_description
1 polymer ?
#
loop_
_entity_poly.entity_id
_entity_poly.type
_entity_poly.pdbx_seq_one_letter_code
_entity_poly.pdbx_strand_id
1 'polypeptide(L)'
;MCIRDRKYPIQKNDLKVFKKYDPKVTLFAKIFGFGQLAFGSFYSQAFFFNASSMGSTEIFLIGVNVTMILVFASLLFEGKAFGYRLEVVRAALVLFAIYFGQFEFMQLTVLIHALICGVLAGYMTINNKPAEFNEARSES
;
A
#
# COMPACT_ATOMS: atom_id res chain seq x y z
N MET A 1 -10.19 -12.54 -41.18
CA MET A 1 -9.12 -11.51 -41.07
C MET A 1 -9.75 -10.23 -40.51
N CYS A 2 -9.46 -9.87 -39.29
CA CYS A 2 -10.11 -8.76 -38.59
C CYS A 2 -9.72 -7.43 -39.24
N ILE A 3 -10.72 -6.60 -39.58
CA ILE A 3 -10.57 -5.25 -40.14
C ILE A 3 -9.66 -4.37 -39.24
N ARG A 4 -9.57 -4.71 -37.96
CA ARG A 4 -8.73 -4.05 -36.96
C ARG A 4 -7.23 -4.14 -37.27
N ASP A 5 -6.77 -5.26 -37.82
CA ASP A 5 -5.35 -5.51 -38.12
C ASP A 5 -4.79 -4.68 -39.28
N ARG A 6 -5.68 -4.22 -40.19
CA ARG A 6 -5.30 -3.33 -41.29
C ARG A 6 -5.19 -1.87 -40.89
N LYS A 7 -6.00 -1.43 -39.90
CA LYS A 7 -6.09 -0.03 -39.50
C LYS A 7 -5.06 0.33 -38.40
N TYR A 8 -4.66 -0.66 -37.65
CA TYR A 8 -3.69 -0.53 -36.54
C TYR A 8 -2.71 -1.71 -36.61
N PRO A 9 -1.66 -1.62 -37.44
CA PRO A 9 -0.66 -2.66 -37.52
C PRO A 9 -0.05 -2.80 -36.10
N ILE A 10 -0.20 -4.00 -35.54
CA ILE A 10 0.44 -4.34 -34.28
C ILE A 10 1.94 -4.26 -34.55
N GLN A 11 2.64 -3.29 -33.92
CA GLN A 11 4.09 -3.28 -33.94
C GLN A 11 4.55 -4.62 -33.37
N LYS A 12 5.28 -5.39 -34.17
CA LYS A 12 5.94 -6.61 -33.69
C LYS A 12 6.91 -6.17 -32.61
N ASN A 13 6.49 -6.29 -31.35
CA ASN A 13 7.40 -6.07 -30.23
C ASN A 13 8.52 -7.09 -30.37
N ASP A 14 9.72 -6.61 -30.62
CA ASP A 14 10.90 -7.46 -30.64
C ASP A 14 11.14 -7.96 -29.20
N LEU A 15 10.79 -9.22 -28.95
CA LEU A 15 10.94 -9.86 -27.64
C LEU A 15 12.39 -9.84 -27.13
N LYS A 16 13.37 -9.63 -28.04
CA LYS A 16 14.80 -9.48 -27.68
C LYS A 16 15.07 -8.15 -26.98
N VAL A 17 14.22 -7.14 -27.17
CA VAL A 17 14.34 -5.80 -26.55
C VAL A 17 13.40 -5.67 -25.36
N PHE A 18 12.58 -6.68 -25.06
CA PHE A 18 11.66 -6.65 -23.93
C PHE A 18 12.42 -6.65 -22.60
N LYS A 19 12.53 -5.48 -21.98
CA LYS A 19 13.08 -5.34 -20.63
C LYS A 19 11.98 -5.71 -19.62
N LYS A 20 12.14 -6.86 -18.95
CA LYS A 20 11.22 -7.27 -17.89
C LYS A 20 11.19 -6.19 -16.81
N TYR A 21 9.99 -5.76 -16.43
CA TYR A 21 9.82 -4.88 -15.27
C TYR A 21 10.23 -5.64 -14.01
N ASP A 22 11.31 -5.19 -13.39
CA ASP A 22 11.86 -5.80 -12.17
C ASP A 22 12.25 -4.67 -11.19
N PRO A 23 11.28 -4.17 -10.40
CA PRO A 23 11.53 -3.09 -9.46
C PRO A 23 12.53 -3.57 -8.39
N LYS A 24 13.59 -2.80 -8.18
CA LYS A 24 14.57 -3.05 -7.12
C LYS A 24 13.95 -2.71 -5.76
N VAL A 25 13.24 -3.66 -5.18
CA VAL A 25 12.59 -3.51 -3.87
C VAL A 25 13.54 -4.01 -2.78
N THR A 26 13.76 -3.19 -1.76
CA THR A 26 14.59 -3.58 -0.60
C THR A 26 13.94 -4.73 0.17
N LEU A 27 14.76 -5.55 0.84
CA LEU A 27 14.26 -6.65 1.68
C LEU A 27 13.31 -6.13 2.76
N PHE A 28 13.64 -4.98 3.34
CA PHE A 28 12.78 -4.32 4.34
C PHE A 28 11.39 -4.00 3.76
N ALA A 29 11.30 -3.40 2.56
CA ALA A 29 10.02 -3.08 1.93
C ALA A 29 9.20 -4.33 1.65
N LYS A 30 9.84 -5.44 1.27
CA LYS A 30 9.18 -6.74 1.08
C LYS A 30 8.59 -7.26 2.39
N ILE A 31 9.40 -7.33 3.45
CA ILE A 31 8.95 -7.82 4.77
C ILE A 31 7.83 -6.93 5.31
N PHE A 32 7.99 -5.61 5.23
CA PHE A 32 7.00 -4.65 5.69
C PHE A 32 5.70 -4.76 4.89
N GLY A 33 5.76 -4.84 3.55
CA GLY A 33 4.60 -5.02 2.68
C GLY A 33 3.87 -6.34 2.94
N PHE A 34 4.59 -7.46 3.12
CA PHE A 34 3.98 -8.74 3.49
C PHE A 34 3.34 -8.70 4.88
N GLY A 35 3.96 -8.03 5.86
CA GLY A 35 3.37 -7.80 7.18
C GLY A 35 2.05 -7.03 7.10
N GLN A 36 1.98 -5.99 6.26
CA GLN A 36 0.76 -5.23 5.99
C GLN A 36 -0.34 -6.12 5.36
N LEU A 37 0.01 -6.94 4.37
CA LEU A 37 -0.95 -7.85 3.74
C LEU A 37 -1.47 -8.90 4.73
N ALA A 38 -0.61 -9.48 5.54
CA ALA A 38 -0.99 -10.47 6.55
C ALA A 38 -1.94 -9.85 7.58
N PHE A 39 -1.59 -8.66 8.10
CA PHE A 39 -2.45 -7.94 9.03
C PHE A 39 -3.79 -7.55 8.37
N GLY A 40 -3.77 -6.98 7.17
CA GLY A 40 -4.97 -6.59 6.43
C GLY A 40 -5.90 -7.78 6.19
N SER A 41 -5.36 -8.95 5.84
CA SER A 41 -6.13 -10.17 5.64
C SER A 41 -6.78 -10.68 6.93
N PHE A 42 -6.01 -10.74 8.02
CA PHE A 42 -6.52 -11.12 9.34
C PHE A 42 -7.62 -10.16 9.81
N TYR A 43 -7.35 -8.86 9.71
CA TYR A 43 -8.28 -7.83 10.14
C TYR A 43 -9.57 -7.83 9.31
N SER A 44 -9.47 -8.06 7.98
CA SER A 44 -10.64 -8.19 7.10
C SER A 44 -11.50 -9.38 7.48
N GLN A 45 -10.91 -10.54 7.79
CA GLN A 45 -11.68 -11.72 8.22
C GLN A 45 -12.40 -11.45 9.54
N ALA A 46 -11.69 -10.92 10.54
CA ALA A 46 -12.29 -10.56 11.82
C ALA A 46 -13.44 -9.56 11.66
N PHE A 47 -13.29 -8.57 10.77
CA PHE A 47 -14.33 -7.63 10.40
C PHE A 47 -15.56 -8.31 9.82
N PHE A 48 -15.40 -9.20 8.83
CA PHE A 48 -16.56 -9.89 8.22
C PHE A 48 -17.39 -10.70 9.23
N PHE A 49 -16.72 -11.35 10.18
CA PHE A 49 -17.42 -12.12 11.21
C PHE A 49 -18.21 -11.26 12.21
N ASN A 50 -17.83 -10.00 12.38
CA ASN A 50 -18.45 -9.11 13.37
C ASN A 50 -19.25 -7.95 12.77
N ALA A 51 -19.32 -7.84 11.44
CA ALA A 51 -19.95 -6.71 10.74
C ALA A 51 -21.42 -6.47 11.13
N SER A 52 -22.16 -7.52 11.48
CA SER A 52 -23.58 -7.41 11.89
C SER A 52 -23.78 -6.68 13.23
N SER A 53 -22.76 -6.60 14.07
CA SER A 53 -22.80 -5.92 15.38
C SER A 53 -22.27 -4.48 15.35
N MET A 54 -21.77 -4.01 14.20
CA MET A 54 -21.11 -2.72 14.06
C MET A 54 -22.02 -1.64 13.51
N GLY A 55 -21.74 -0.39 13.87
CA GLY A 55 -22.41 0.78 13.28
C GLY A 55 -21.95 1.06 11.84
N SER A 56 -22.81 1.68 11.03
CA SER A 56 -22.51 2.00 9.62
C SER A 56 -21.25 2.84 9.45
N THR A 57 -20.99 3.79 10.34
CA THR A 57 -19.78 4.64 10.32
C THR A 57 -18.53 3.81 10.58
N GLU A 58 -18.58 2.90 11.56
CA GLU A 58 -17.48 2.02 11.89
C GLU A 58 -17.14 1.07 10.74
N ILE A 59 -18.17 0.46 10.12
CA ILE A 59 -18.05 -0.37 8.93
C ILE A 59 -17.31 0.39 7.81
N PHE A 60 -17.73 1.63 7.54
CA PHE A 60 -17.10 2.46 6.52
C PHE A 60 -15.64 2.76 6.83
N LEU A 61 -15.32 3.17 8.06
CA LEU A 61 -13.95 3.50 8.48
C LEU A 61 -13.03 2.27 8.42
N ILE A 62 -13.51 1.10 8.83
CA ILE A 62 -12.77 -0.16 8.73
C ILE A 62 -12.51 -0.51 7.27
N GLY A 63 -13.52 -0.42 6.41
CA GLY A 63 -13.39 -0.70 4.97
C GLY A 63 -12.35 0.20 4.31
N VAL A 64 -12.38 1.50 4.61
CA VAL A 64 -11.38 2.47 4.13
C VAL A 64 -9.99 2.11 4.63
N ASN A 65 -9.83 1.81 5.92
CA ASN A 65 -8.54 1.45 6.49
C ASN A 65 -7.95 0.19 5.86
N VAL A 66 -8.74 -0.88 5.68
CA VAL A 66 -8.32 -2.11 5.01
C VAL A 66 -7.89 -1.84 3.56
N THR A 67 -8.68 -1.08 2.82
CA THR A 67 -8.36 -0.71 1.44
C THR A 67 -7.03 0.06 1.37
N MET A 68 -6.82 1.00 2.27
CA MET A 68 -5.55 1.75 2.36
C MET A 68 -4.37 0.82 2.64
N ILE A 69 -4.47 -0.13 3.55
CA ILE A 69 -3.41 -1.11 3.84
C ILE A 69 -3.01 -1.85 2.56
N LEU A 70 -3.97 -2.32 1.76
CA LEU A 70 -3.70 -3.05 0.53
C LEU A 70 -3.04 -2.17 -0.54
N VAL A 71 -3.53 -0.94 -0.72
CA VAL A 71 -2.95 0.03 -1.66
C VAL A 71 -1.52 0.36 -1.29
N PHE A 72 -1.23 0.59 0.00
CA PHE A 72 0.13 0.93 0.42
C PHE A 72 1.09 -0.25 0.31
N ALA A 73 0.65 -1.46 0.65
CA ALA A 73 1.43 -2.67 0.41
C ALA A 73 1.80 -2.82 -1.08
N SER A 74 0.86 -2.56 -1.99
CA SER A 74 1.11 -2.57 -3.44
C SER A 74 2.18 -1.55 -3.85
N LEU A 75 2.09 -0.31 -3.37
CA LEU A 75 3.09 0.74 -3.66
C LEU A 75 4.49 0.38 -3.16
N LEU A 76 4.58 -0.28 -2.00
CA LEU A 76 5.86 -0.76 -1.46
C LEU A 76 6.48 -1.86 -2.34
N PHE A 77 5.67 -2.78 -2.87
CA PHE A 77 6.13 -3.82 -3.79
C PHE A 77 6.55 -3.26 -5.15
N GLU A 78 6.01 -2.11 -5.54
CA GLU A 78 6.48 -1.37 -6.71
C GLU A 78 7.77 -0.56 -6.46
N GLY A 79 8.30 -0.57 -5.24
CA GLY A 79 9.50 0.19 -4.87
C GLY A 79 9.29 1.69 -4.76
N LYS A 80 8.04 2.17 -4.69
CA LYS A 80 7.71 3.60 -4.63
C LYS A 80 7.88 4.14 -3.22
N ALA A 81 8.87 5.01 -3.00
CA ALA A 81 9.12 5.67 -1.71
C ALA A 81 7.91 6.49 -1.19
N PHE A 82 7.03 6.93 -2.08
CA PHE A 82 5.78 7.60 -1.74
C PHE A 82 4.87 6.72 -0.86
N GLY A 83 4.93 5.39 -1.00
CA GLY A 83 4.16 4.45 -0.16
C GLY A 83 4.40 4.65 1.34
N TYR A 84 5.64 4.91 1.76
CA TYR A 84 5.95 5.17 3.17
C TYR A 84 5.28 6.45 3.70
N ARG A 85 5.25 7.53 2.90
CA ARG A 85 4.58 8.78 3.29
C ARG A 85 3.08 8.59 3.46
N LEU A 86 2.45 7.86 2.55
CA LEU A 86 1.03 7.56 2.65
C LEU A 86 0.71 6.70 3.87
N GLU A 87 1.60 5.76 4.23
CA GLU A 87 1.43 4.94 5.42
C GLU A 87 1.47 5.77 6.72
N VAL A 88 2.37 6.75 6.79
CA VAL A 88 2.39 7.72 7.92
C VAL A 88 1.07 8.48 8.01
N VAL A 89 0.55 8.97 6.88
CA VAL A 89 -0.74 9.66 6.84
C VAL A 89 -1.88 8.74 7.28
N ARG A 90 -1.92 7.50 6.78
CA ARG A 90 -2.91 6.51 7.20
C ARG A 90 -2.85 6.25 8.71
N ALA A 91 -1.65 6.02 9.24
CA ALA A 91 -1.47 5.80 10.67
C ALA A 91 -1.99 6.98 11.51
N ALA A 92 -1.67 8.20 11.10
CA ALA A 92 -2.16 9.42 11.76
C ALA A 92 -3.70 9.51 11.72
N LEU A 93 -4.33 9.23 10.57
CA LEU A 93 -5.78 9.24 10.44
C LEU A 93 -6.46 8.17 11.30
N VAL A 94 -5.88 6.98 11.39
CA VAL A 94 -6.39 5.90 12.26
C VAL A 94 -6.29 6.29 13.73
N LEU A 95 -5.16 6.83 14.16
CA LEU A 95 -4.98 7.31 15.55
C LEU A 95 -5.96 8.43 15.88
N PHE A 96 -6.19 9.34 14.95
CA PHE A 96 -7.21 10.39 15.09
C PHE A 96 -8.61 9.80 15.25
N ALA A 97 -9.01 8.84 14.40
CA ALA A 97 -10.31 8.19 14.49
C ALA A 97 -10.50 7.43 15.81
N ILE A 98 -9.46 6.75 16.31
CA ILE A 98 -9.46 6.10 17.62
C ILE A 98 -9.65 7.14 18.75
N TYR A 99 -8.92 8.26 18.69
CA TYR A 99 -9.02 9.32 19.70
C TYR A 99 -10.43 9.90 19.81
N PHE A 100 -11.16 10.02 18.70
CA PHE A 100 -12.56 10.47 18.68
C PHE A 100 -13.58 9.36 18.95
N GLY A 101 -13.15 8.17 19.36
CA GLY A 101 -14.04 7.05 19.70
C GLY A 101 -14.83 6.48 18.52
N GLN A 102 -14.31 6.66 17.30
CA GLN A 102 -14.95 6.15 16.09
C GLN A 102 -14.55 4.71 15.76
N PHE A 103 -13.66 4.12 16.52
CA PHE A 103 -13.08 2.79 16.32
C PHE A 103 -13.15 2.01 17.63
N GLU A 104 -14.15 1.14 17.78
CA GLU A 104 -14.29 0.27 18.95
C GLU A 104 -13.79 -1.15 18.64
N PHE A 105 -14.07 -1.64 17.43
CA PHE A 105 -13.70 -2.98 17.04
C PHE A 105 -12.18 -3.18 16.97
N MET A 106 -11.67 -4.13 17.75
CA MET A 106 -10.24 -4.45 17.85
C MET A 106 -9.34 -3.22 18.05
N GLN A 107 -9.83 -2.19 18.73
CA GLN A 107 -9.18 -0.90 18.93
C GLN A 107 -7.70 -1.03 19.34
N LEU A 108 -7.39 -1.89 20.32
CA LEU A 108 -6.02 -2.10 20.78
C LEU A 108 -5.12 -2.67 19.67
N THR A 109 -5.61 -3.64 18.93
CA THR A 109 -4.85 -4.27 17.82
C THR A 109 -4.57 -3.28 16.70
N VAL A 110 -5.57 -2.48 16.33
CA VAL A 110 -5.45 -1.44 15.30
C VAL A 110 -4.53 -0.31 15.77
N LEU A 111 -4.61 0.08 17.05
CA LEU A 111 -3.73 1.07 17.67
C LEU A 111 -2.27 0.63 17.61
N ILE A 112 -1.96 -0.59 18.07
CA ILE A 112 -0.60 -1.14 18.06
C ILE A 112 -0.07 -1.21 16.62
N HIS A 113 -0.88 -1.71 15.69
CA HIS A 113 -0.51 -1.79 14.28
C HIS A 113 -0.22 -0.39 13.70
N ALA A 114 -1.09 0.60 13.92
CA ALA A 114 -0.91 1.94 13.43
C ALA A 114 0.35 2.62 13.99
N LEU A 115 0.64 2.42 15.28
CA LEU A 115 1.85 2.94 15.93
C LEU A 115 3.12 2.31 15.33
N ILE A 116 3.18 0.99 15.24
CA ILE A 116 4.35 0.28 14.70
C ILE A 116 4.58 0.69 13.24
N CYS A 117 3.54 0.65 12.42
CA CYS A 117 3.65 0.98 10.99
C CYS A 117 3.96 2.45 10.78
N GLY A 118 3.35 3.36 11.55
CA GLY A 118 3.63 4.79 11.48
C GLY A 118 5.08 5.13 11.82
N VAL A 119 5.63 4.53 12.89
CA VAL A 119 7.03 4.73 13.29
C VAL A 119 8.00 4.16 12.25
N LEU A 120 7.77 2.93 11.77
CA LEU A 120 8.64 2.30 10.77
C LEU A 120 8.59 3.06 9.44
N ALA A 121 7.41 3.43 8.97
CA ALA A 121 7.24 4.21 7.74
C ALA A 121 7.84 5.62 7.87
N GLY A 122 7.68 6.27 9.01
CA GLY A 122 8.30 7.56 9.32
C GLY A 122 9.82 7.48 9.29
N TYR A 123 10.42 6.47 9.95
CA TYR A 123 11.85 6.21 9.90
C TYR A 123 12.36 6.04 8.46
N MET A 124 11.66 5.22 7.65
CA MET A 124 12.04 5.00 6.25
C MET A 124 11.85 6.24 5.38
N THR A 125 10.84 7.06 5.65
CA THR A 125 10.63 8.33 4.94
C THR A 125 11.80 9.30 5.16
N ILE A 126 12.36 9.33 6.36
CA ILE A 126 13.47 10.22 6.71
C ILE A 126 14.80 9.69 6.13
N ASN A 127 15.02 8.37 6.18
CA ASN A 127 16.29 7.76 5.80
C ASN A 127 16.39 7.40 4.30
N ASN A 128 15.28 7.16 3.61
CA ASN A 128 15.27 6.99 2.15
C ASN A 128 15.37 8.36 1.48
N LYS A 129 16.59 8.90 1.38
CA LYS A 129 16.88 9.99 0.44
C LYS A 129 16.57 9.48 -0.96
N PRO A 130 15.87 10.25 -1.82
CA PRO A 130 15.47 9.80 -3.14
C PRO A 130 16.71 9.56 -4.01
N ALA A 131 17.17 8.32 -4.08
CA ALA A 131 18.19 7.90 -5.06
C ALA A 131 17.63 7.93 -6.50
N GLU A 132 16.30 8.00 -6.65
CA GLU A 132 15.61 7.88 -7.93
C GLU A 132 15.65 9.14 -8.82
N PHE A 133 15.98 10.32 -8.26
CA PHE A 133 15.94 11.54 -9.07
C PHE A 133 17.21 11.78 -9.90
N ASN A 134 18.30 11.08 -9.58
CA ASN A 134 19.58 11.29 -10.26
C ASN A 134 19.81 10.33 -11.45
N GLU A 135 19.19 9.15 -11.48
CA GLU A 135 19.36 8.22 -12.62
C GLU A 135 18.59 8.67 -13.88
N ALA A 136 17.42 9.31 -13.72
CA ALA A 136 16.67 9.82 -14.87
C ALA A 136 17.33 11.03 -15.56
N ARG A 137 18.29 11.69 -14.91
CA ARG A 137 19.00 12.86 -15.43
C ARG A 137 20.32 12.52 -16.12
N SER A 138 20.83 11.30 -15.93
CA SER A 138 22.08 10.84 -16.55
C SER A 138 21.85 10.13 -17.90
N GLU A 139 20.60 9.85 -18.29
CA GLU A 139 20.25 9.20 -19.56
C GLU A 139 19.59 10.16 -20.58
N SER A 140 19.52 11.45 -20.30
CA SER A 140 19.10 12.51 -21.23
C SER A 140 20.31 13.26 -21.79
#